data_73197ed0d1cfdc3051c831db9e61667f
#
_entry.id   73197ed0d1cfdc3051c831db9e61667f
#
_cell.length_a   1.000
_cell.length_b   1.000
_cell.length_c   1.000
_cell.angle_alpha   90.00
_cell.angle_beta   90.00
_cell.angle_gamma   90.00
#
_symmetry.space_group_name_H-M   'P 1'
#
loop_
_entity.id
_entity.type
_entity.pdbx_description
1 polymer ?
#
loop_
_entity_poly.entity_id
_entity_poly.type
_entity_poly.pdbx_seq_one_letter_code
_entity_poly.pdbx_strand_id
1 'polypeptide(L)'
;MADQIRTAVVGTGYFGRFHANHYTKNPNADLVAVVDANPDRAKAMAEEFGAEALTDHREIYGKVDAASVAVPTPYHFDVARDLIDAGLHVNVEKPITETVEQAQVLTKLAEERGTILQVGHIERYSAAYRVISEKIDRPLYLESYRIAPWKARGVDVDVILDLMIHDIDMIIGLVGSPVSSVDAVGTGVMGRKVDIANARINFE
;
A
#
# COMPACT_ATOMS: atom_id res chain seq x y z
N MET A 1 -17.26 16.14 -20.38
CA MET A 1 -16.79 15.73 -19.03
C MET A 1 -15.76 14.65 -19.30
N ALA A 2 -14.62 14.66 -18.62
CA ALA A 2 -13.68 13.53 -18.74
C ALA A 2 -14.39 12.26 -18.23
N ASP A 3 -14.17 11.13 -18.91
CA ASP A 3 -14.73 9.86 -18.45
C ASP A 3 -14.13 9.53 -17.07
N GLN A 4 -14.98 9.12 -16.12
CA GLN A 4 -14.53 8.66 -14.81
C GLN A 4 -13.72 7.37 -14.97
N ILE A 5 -12.67 7.21 -14.17
CA ILE A 5 -11.89 5.97 -14.09
C ILE A 5 -12.73 4.95 -13.33
N ARG A 6 -13.05 3.84 -13.98
CA ARG A 6 -13.76 2.72 -13.34
C ARG A 6 -12.80 2.01 -12.38
N THR A 7 -13.21 1.89 -11.12
CA THR A 7 -12.34 1.40 -10.06
C THR A 7 -12.96 0.22 -9.32
N ALA A 8 -12.10 -0.61 -8.73
CA ALA A 8 -12.50 -1.63 -7.77
C ALA A 8 -11.62 -1.61 -6.53
N VAL A 9 -12.13 -2.21 -5.45
CA VAL A 9 -11.36 -2.46 -4.22
C VAL A 9 -11.34 -3.96 -3.97
N VAL A 10 -10.13 -4.54 -3.89
CA VAL A 10 -9.90 -5.94 -3.54
C VAL A 10 -9.41 -6.03 -2.09
N GLY A 11 -10.22 -6.67 -1.24
CA GLY A 11 -10.06 -6.66 0.21
C GLY A 11 -10.99 -5.65 0.88
N THR A 12 -12.04 -6.13 1.54
CA THR A 12 -13.06 -5.28 2.18
C THR A 12 -12.81 -5.09 3.69
N GLY A 13 -11.53 -5.15 4.10
CA GLY A 13 -11.09 -4.89 5.45
C GLY A 13 -11.08 -3.40 5.81
N TYR A 14 -10.38 -3.09 6.90
CA TYR A 14 -10.27 -1.73 7.42
C TYR A 14 -9.77 -0.72 6.37
N PHE A 15 -8.65 -1.03 5.69
CA PHE A 15 -8.09 -0.15 4.66
C PHE A 15 -8.93 -0.15 3.38
N GLY A 16 -9.46 -1.30 2.95
CA GLY A 16 -10.33 -1.36 1.78
C GLY A 16 -11.54 -0.45 1.89
N ARG A 17 -12.12 -0.32 3.10
CA ARG A 17 -13.23 0.61 3.32
C ARG A 17 -12.83 2.07 3.13
N PHE A 18 -11.61 2.47 3.49
CA PHE A 18 -11.12 3.82 3.19
C PHE A 18 -10.95 4.03 1.68
N HIS A 19 -10.39 3.07 0.95
CA HIS A 19 -10.28 3.16 -0.51
C HIS A 19 -11.66 3.31 -1.17
N ALA A 20 -12.64 2.46 -0.80
CA ALA A 20 -14.00 2.55 -1.31
C ALA A 20 -14.63 3.93 -1.04
N ASN A 21 -14.50 4.43 0.21
CA ASN A 21 -14.99 5.76 0.57
C ASN A 21 -14.31 6.90 -0.22
N HIS A 22 -13.03 6.76 -0.54
CA HIS A 22 -12.32 7.76 -1.34
C HIS A 22 -12.75 7.71 -2.80
N TYR A 23 -12.92 6.54 -3.40
CA TYR A 23 -13.40 6.42 -4.77
C TYR A 23 -14.81 7.00 -4.94
N THR A 24 -15.74 6.70 -4.04
CA THR A 24 -17.11 7.24 -4.10
C THR A 24 -17.19 8.76 -3.92
N LYS A 25 -16.20 9.37 -3.27
CA LYS A 25 -16.13 10.83 -3.08
C LYS A 25 -15.32 11.55 -4.15
N ASN A 26 -14.54 10.82 -4.95
CA ASN A 26 -13.73 11.42 -6.00
C ASN A 26 -14.55 11.60 -7.27
N PRO A 27 -14.74 12.84 -7.77
CA PRO A 27 -15.54 13.08 -8.97
C PRO A 27 -14.95 12.47 -10.25
N ASN A 28 -13.67 12.05 -10.23
CA ASN A 28 -12.98 11.43 -11.35
C ASN A 28 -12.97 9.89 -11.28
N ALA A 29 -13.57 9.28 -10.26
CA ALA A 29 -13.61 7.84 -10.09
C ALA A 29 -15.05 7.33 -9.99
N ASP A 30 -15.26 6.13 -10.52
CA ASP A 30 -16.49 5.35 -10.37
C ASP A 30 -16.15 4.03 -9.68
N LEU A 31 -16.69 3.80 -8.48
CA LEU A 31 -16.50 2.54 -7.77
C LEU A 31 -17.46 1.50 -8.29
N VAL A 32 -16.99 0.67 -9.22
CA VAL A 32 -17.79 -0.37 -9.90
C VAL A 32 -17.99 -1.59 -9.01
N ALA A 33 -16.92 -2.07 -8.35
CA ALA A 33 -16.97 -3.32 -7.61
C ALA A 33 -16.10 -3.30 -6.32
N VAL A 34 -16.50 -4.14 -5.36
CA VAL A 34 -15.72 -4.51 -4.19
C VAL A 34 -15.60 -6.04 -4.12
N VAL A 35 -14.41 -6.52 -3.77
CA VAL A 35 -14.08 -7.95 -3.83
C VAL A 35 -13.55 -8.41 -2.48
N ASP A 36 -14.09 -9.49 -1.94
CA ASP A 36 -13.55 -10.16 -0.74
C ASP A 36 -13.86 -11.66 -0.82
N ALA A 37 -12.91 -12.51 -0.45
CA ALA A 37 -13.13 -13.95 -0.39
C ALA A 37 -14.26 -14.35 0.57
N ASN A 38 -14.61 -13.47 1.51
CA ASN A 38 -15.79 -13.62 2.36
C ASN A 38 -16.97 -12.88 1.71
N PRO A 39 -18.00 -13.60 1.21
CA PRO A 39 -19.13 -13.00 0.50
C PRO A 39 -19.96 -12.04 1.35
N ASP A 40 -20.04 -12.27 2.67
CA ASP A 40 -20.80 -11.39 3.56
C ASP A 40 -20.12 -10.05 3.73
N ARG A 41 -18.77 -10.03 3.77
CA ARG A 41 -17.99 -8.78 3.80
C ARG A 41 -18.10 -8.02 2.49
N ALA A 42 -17.97 -8.71 1.35
CA ALA A 42 -18.13 -8.11 0.04
C ALA A 42 -19.52 -7.46 -0.09
N LYS A 43 -20.57 -8.20 0.27
CA LYS A 43 -21.96 -7.72 0.22
C LYS A 43 -22.19 -6.51 1.11
N ALA A 44 -21.74 -6.56 2.36
CA ALA A 44 -21.92 -5.43 3.30
C ALA A 44 -21.26 -4.15 2.79
N MET A 45 -20.04 -4.24 2.23
CA MET A 45 -19.36 -3.09 1.66
C MET A 45 -20.02 -2.61 0.37
N ALA A 46 -20.47 -3.52 -0.49
CA ALA A 46 -21.17 -3.19 -1.71
C ALA A 46 -22.47 -2.42 -1.45
N GLU A 47 -23.25 -2.87 -0.46
CA GLU A 47 -24.48 -2.18 -0.03
C GLU A 47 -24.19 -0.78 0.54
N GLU A 48 -23.09 -0.62 1.29
CA GLU A 48 -22.70 0.66 1.87
C GLU A 48 -22.29 1.69 0.80
N PHE A 49 -21.57 1.26 -0.24
CA PHE A 49 -20.97 2.15 -1.23
C PHE A 49 -21.66 2.13 -2.61
N GLY A 50 -22.67 1.29 -2.81
CA GLY A 50 -23.42 1.21 -4.06
C GLY A 50 -22.67 0.52 -5.21
N ALA A 51 -21.79 -0.46 -4.87
CA ALA A 51 -20.95 -1.16 -5.83
C ALA A 51 -21.41 -2.64 -6.02
N GLU A 52 -20.85 -3.33 -7.03
CA GLU A 52 -21.04 -4.77 -7.21
C GLU A 52 -20.24 -5.56 -6.17
N ALA A 53 -20.84 -6.55 -5.53
CA ALA A 53 -20.16 -7.47 -4.61
C ALA A 53 -19.63 -8.69 -5.36
N LEU A 54 -18.32 -8.94 -5.29
CA LEU A 54 -17.65 -10.06 -5.95
C LEU A 54 -16.80 -10.85 -4.95
N THR A 55 -16.50 -12.11 -5.27
CA THR A 55 -15.71 -12.98 -4.38
C THR A 55 -14.35 -13.39 -4.97
N ASP A 56 -14.13 -13.16 -6.25
CA ASP A 56 -12.88 -13.42 -6.94
C ASP A 56 -12.43 -12.14 -7.67
N HIS A 57 -11.19 -11.72 -7.45
CA HIS A 57 -10.62 -10.50 -8.08
C HIS A 57 -10.57 -10.60 -9.62
N ARG A 58 -10.59 -11.79 -10.19
CA ARG A 58 -10.62 -11.99 -11.63
C ARG A 58 -11.96 -11.59 -12.27
N GLU A 59 -13.02 -11.52 -11.49
CA GLU A 59 -14.34 -11.10 -11.98
C GLU A 59 -14.40 -9.60 -12.35
N ILE A 60 -13.40 -8.78 -11.95
CA ILE A 60 -13.32 -7.38 -12.34
C ILE A 60 -12.63 -7.14 -13.70
N TYR A 61 -12.02 -8.17 -14.30
CA TYR A 61 -11.32 -8.03 -15.58
C TYR A 61 -12.27 -7.51 -16.67
N GLY A 62 -11.84 -6.46 -17.39
CA GLY A 62 -12.62 -5.77 -18.41
C GLY A 62 -13.76 -4.89 -17.88
N LYS A 63 -14.09 -4.96 -16.60
CA LYS A 63 -15.11 -4.10 -15.98
C LYS A 63 -14.52 -2.78 -15.47
N VAL A 64 -13.27 -2.78 -15.04
CA VAL A 64 -12.60 -1.64 -14.40
C VAL A 64 -11.27 -1.31 -15.07
N ASP A 65 -10.79 -0.11 -14.85
CA ASP A 65 -9.53 0.40 -15.39
C ASP A 65 -8.41 0.34 -14.31
N ALA A 66 -8.78 0.45 -13.06
CA ALA A 66 -7.86 0.44 -11.92
C ALA A 66 -8.43 -0.29 -10.70
N ALA A 67 -7.56 -0.82 -9.85
CA ALA A 67 -7.96 -1.44 -8.60
C ALA A 67 -7.03 -1.10 -7.44
N SER A 68 -7.61 -0.95 -6.23
CA SER A 68 -6.85 -0.95 -4.98
C SER A 68 -6.80 -2.36 -4.40
N VAL A 69 -5.60 -2.81 -4.02
CA VAL A 69 -5.34 -4.09 -3.35
C VAL A 69 -5.09 -3.81 -1.88
N ALA A 70 -6.07 -4.15 -1.04
CA ALA A 70 -6.08 -3.93 0.41
C ALA A 70 -6.36 -5.22 1.18
N VAL A 71 -5.90 -6.34 0.63
CA VAL A 71 -5.93 -7.67 1.26
C VAL A 71 -4.80 -7.79 2.29
N PRO A 72 -4.71 -8.86 3.11
CA PRO A 72 -3.54 -9.12 3.94
C PRO A 72 -2.26 -9.31 3.08
N THR A 73 -1.12 -8.86 3.61
CA THR A 73 0.17 -8.81 2.92
C THR A 73 0.57 -10.09 2.15
N PRO A 74 0.37 -11.31 2.69
CA PRO A 74 0.72 -12.53 1.96
C PRO A 74 0.01 -12.70 0.61
N TYR A 75 -1.11 -12.01 0.40
CA TYR A 75 -1.89 -12.09 -0.85
C TYR A 75 -1.60 -10.93 -1.82
N HIS A 76 -0.81 -9.91 -1.40
CA HIS A 76 -0.52 -8.74 -2.24
C HIS A 76 0.08 -9.13 -3.59
N PHE A 77 1.11 -9.98 -3.55
CA PHE A 77 1.82 -10.38 -4.75
C PHE A 77 0.92 -11.05 -5.80
N ASP A 78 0.20 -12.10 -5.40
CA ASP A 78 -0.61 -12.86 -6.35
C ASP A 78 -1.76 -12.03 -6.91
N VAL A 79 -2.47 -11.29 -6.06
CA VAL A 79 -3.58 -10.42 -6.49
C VAL A 79 -3.07 -9.30 -7.40
N ALA A 80 -2.02 -8.57 -7.01
CA ALA A 80 -1.49 -7.47 -7.81
C ALA A 80 -0.94 -7.96 -9.15
N ARG A 81 -0.22 -9.12 -9.16
CA ARG A 81 0.29 -9.73 -10.38
C ARG A 81 -0.85 -10.04 -11.36
N ASP A 82 -1.88 -10.71 -10.89
CA ASP A 82 -3.01 -11.12 -11.74
C ASP A 82 -3.74 -9.89 -12.32
N LEU A 83 -3.90 -8.82 -11.54
CA LEU A 83 -4.52 -7.57 -11.99
C LEU A 83 -3.65 -6.83 -13.03
N ILE A 84 -2.34 -6.71 -12.77
CA ILE A 84 -1.39 -6.08 -13.69
C ILE A 84 -1.33 -6.87 -15.00
N ASP A 85 -1.28 -8.22 -14.92
CA ASP A 85 -1.25 -9.09 -16.08
C ASP A 85 -2.52 -8.95 -16.96
N ALA A 86 -3.65 -8.69 -16.32
CA ALA A 86 -4.91 -8.37 -16.98
C ALA A 86 -4.99 -6.93 -17.55
N GLY A 87 -3.92 -6.13 -17.38
CA GLY A 87 -3.82 -4.77 -17.91
C GLY A 87 -4.45 -3.68 -17.04
N LEU A 88 -4.73 -3.94 -15.76
CA LEU A 88 -5.29 -2.96 -14.84
C LEU A 88 -4.18 -2.13 -14.18
N HIS A 89 -4.45 -0.85 -13.92
CA HIS A 89 -3.65 -0.03 -13.03
C HIS A 89 -3.88 -0.46 -11.58
N VAL A 90 -2.81 -0.57 -10.77
CA VAL A 90 -2.91 -1.13 -9.42
C VAL A 90 -2.33 -0.18 -8.38
N ASN A 91 -3.10 0.09 -7.34
CA ASN A 91 -2.61 0.68 -6.09
C ASN A 91 -2.62 -0.43 -5.02
N VAL A 92 -1.44 -0.86 -4.58
CA VAL A 92 -1.30 -1.90 -3.54
C VAL A 92 -0.93 -1.27 -2.20
N GLU A 93 -1.56 -1.72 -1.11
CA GLU A 93 -1.20 -1.28 0.24
C GLU A 93 0.23 -1.67 0.61
N LYS A 94 0.79 -0.93 1.54
CA LYS A 94 2.12 -1.25 2.09
C LYS A 94 2.05 -2.47 3.06
N PRO A 95 3.12 -3.28 3.14
CA PRO A 95 4.24 -3.33 2.20
C PRO A 95 3.78 -3.86 0.83
N ILE A 96 4.47 -3.47 -0.23
CA ILE A 96 4.09 -3.89 -1.60
C ILE A 96 3.95 -5.42 -1.72
N THR A 97 4.90 -6.15 -1.11
CA THR A 97 4.96 -7.62 -1.08
C THR A 97 5.72 -8.07 0.17
N GLU A 98 5.79 -9.38 0.43
CA GLU A 98 6.57 -9.95 1.53
C GLU A 98 8.08 -9.96 1.24
N THR A 99 8.50 -10.05 -0.03
CA THR A 99 9.92 -10.11 -0.42
C THR A 99 10.26 -9.11 -1.52
N VAL A 100 11.55 -8.75 -1.60
CA VAL A 100 12.07 -7.84 -2.63
C VAL A 100 11.92 -8.45 -4.03
N GLU A 101 12.15 -9.76 -4.17
CA GLU A 101 12.03 -10.48 -5.43
C GLU A 101 10.62 -10.40 -6.00
N GLN A 102 9.61 -10.57 -5.15
CA GLN A 102 8.21 -10.40 -5.54
C GLN A 102 7.93 -8.96 -6.01
N ALA A 103 8.43 -7.96 -5.29
CA ALA A 103 8.27 -6.56 -5.67
C ALA A 103 8.91 -6.26 -7.03
N GLN A 104 10.11 -6.78 -7.29
CA GLN A 104 10.79 -6.65 -8.57
C GLN A 104 10.00 -7.27 -9.72
N VAL A 105 9.38 -8.44 -9.49
CA VAL A 105 8.51 -9.07 -10.49
C VAL A 105 7.31 -8.18 -10.81
N LEU A 106 6.64 -7.61 -9.80
CA LEU A 106 5.49 -6.71 -10.02
C LEU A 106 5.89 -5.45 -10.78
N THR A 107 7.01 -4.83 -10.40
CA THR A 107 7.51 -3.61 -11.06
C THR A 107 7.80 -3.86 -12.53
N LYS A 108 8.54 -4.95 -12.81
CA LYS A 108 8.86 -5.35 -14.19
C LYS A 108 7.61 -5.66 -15.00
N LEU A 109 6.66 -6.41 -14.43
CA LEU A 109 5.40 -6.74 -15.09
C LEU A 109 4.59 -5.49 -15.42
N ALA A 110 4.51 -4.52 -14.50
CA ALA A 110 3.81 -3.27 -14.73
C ALA A 110 4.43 -2.46 -15.88
N GLU A 111 5.78 -2.41 -15.97
CA GLU A 111 6.50 -1.79 -17.08
C GLU A 111 6.19 -2.50 -18.41
N GLU A 112 6.24 -3.83 -18.44
CA GLU A 112 5.97 -4.65 -19.64
C GLU A 112 4.51 -4.50 -20.13
N ARG A 113 3.54 -4.35 -19.21
CA ARG A 113 2.12 -4.15 -19.54
C ARG A 113 1.74 -2.69 -19.78
N GLY A 114 2.64 -1.73 -19.50
CA GLY A 114 2.35 -0.31 -19.60
C GLY A 114 1.31 0.16 -18.57
N THR A 115 1.19 -0.53 -17.44
CA THR A 115 0.26 -0.20 -16.35
C THR A 115 0.96 0.60 -15.25
N ILE A 116 0.17 1.34 -14.48
CA ILE A 116 0.67 2.06 -13.31
C ILE A 116 0.59 1.12 -12.11
N LEU A 117 1.72 0.92 -11.43
CA LEU A 117 1.79 0.28 -10.12
C LEU A 117 2.17 1.34 -9.08
N GLN A 118 1.29 1.58 -8.13
CA GLN A 118 1.51 2.49 -7.01
C GLN A 118 1.47 1.72 -5.70
N VAL A 119 2.32 2.13 -4.74
CA VAL A 119 2.30 1.59 -3.37
C VAL A 119 1.66 2.60 -2.42
N GLY A 120 0.86 2.12 -1.48
CA GLY A 120 0.10 2.93 -0.52
C GLY A 120 0.95 3.60 0.57
N HIS A 121 2.02 4.29 0.21
CA HIS A 121 2.84 5.11 1.12
C HIS A 121 2.15 6.45 1.41
N ILE A 122 1.06 6.40 2.16
CA ILE A 122 0.17 7.55 2.39
C ILE A 122 0.83 8.72 3.14
N GLU A 123 1.86 8.47 3.93
CA GLU A 123 2.56 9.52 4.70
C GLU A 123 3.21 10.57 3.79
N ARG A 124 3.60 10.22 2.56
CA ARG A 124 4.10 11.19 1.56
C ARG A 124 3.07 12.27 1.20
N TYR A 125 1.80 11.99 1.39
CA TYR A 125 0.71 12.91 1.08
C TYR A 125 0.21 13.68 2.32
N SER A 126 0.81 13.43 3.49
CA SER A 126 0.48 14.17 4.71
C SER A 126 0.85 15.65 4.59
N ALA A 127 0.06 16.52 5.22
CA ALA A 127 0.34 17.96 5.24
C ALA A 127 1.71 18.26 5.89
N ALA A 128 2.07 17.50 6.94
CA ALA A 128 3.36 17.64 7.61
C ALA A 128 4.53 17.32 6.67
N TYR A 129 4.46 16.19 5.95
CA TYR A 129 5.53 15.81 5.02
C TYR A 129 5.69 16.84 3.89
N ARG A 130 4.60 17.33 3.32
CA ARG A 130 4.66 18.38 2.29
C ARG A 130 5.36 19.63 2.76
N VAL A 131 5.01 20.13 3.96
CA VAL A 131 5.66 21.32 4.54
C VAL A 131 7.16 21.08 4.82
N ILE A 132 7.51 19.89 5.31
CA ILE A 132 8.90 19.54 5.59
C ILE A 132 9.69 19.42 4.29
N SER A 133 9.18 18.74 3.28
CA SER A 133 9.85 18.53 2.00
C SER A 133 10.10 19.84 1.22
N GLU A 134 9.26 20.86 1.41
CA GLU A 134 9.48 22.19 0.83
C GLU A 134 10.59 23.00 1.54
N LYS A 135 10.86 22.68 2.81
CA LYS A 135 11.80 23.45 3.65
C LYS A 135 13.16 22.80 3.82
N ILE A 136 13.25 21.48 3.66
CA ILE A 136 14.50 20.73 3.76
C ILE A 136 15.09 20.62 2.36
N ASP A 137 16.22 21.28 2.13
CA ASP A 137 16.95 21.20 0.88
C ASP A 137 18.05 20.12 0.94
N ARG A 138 18.86 20.12 2.00
CA ARG A 138 19.97 19.18 2.19
C ARG A 138 20.07 18.72 3.63
N PRO A 139 19.36 17.66 4.01
CA PRO A 139 19.42 17.16 5.38
C PRO A 139 20.78 16.49 5.65
N LEU A 140 21.46 16.93 6.72
CA LEU A 140 22.73 16.35 7.15
C LEU A 140 22.53 15.22 8.18
N TYR A 141 21.44 15.27 8.91
CA TYR A 141 21.04 14.29 9.92
C TYR A 141 19.53 14.32 10.10
N LEU A 142 18.92 13.15 10.09
CA LEU A 142 17.50 12.95 10.38
C LEU A 142 17.36 11.89 11.47
N GLU A 143 16.44 12.12 12.37
CA GLU A 143 16.09 11.17 13.40
C GLU A 143 14.56 11.05 13.48
N SER A 144 14.06 9.82 13.55
CA SER A 144 12.63 9.53 13.65
C SER A 144 12.39 8.51 14.74
N TYR A 145 11.31 8.72 15.50
CA TYR A 145 10.81 7.80 16.50
C TYR A 145 9.34 7.50 16.22
N ARG A 146 9.03 6.22 16.00
CA ARG A 146 7.66 5.78 15.80
C ARG A 146 7.30 4.71 16.82
N ILE A 147 6.39 5.06 17.70
CA ILE A 147 5.92 4.19 18.78
C ILE A 147 4.41 4.08 18.68
N ALA A 148 3.89 2.86 18.67
CA ALA A 148 2.46 2.58 18.68
C ALA A 148 2.12 1.59 19.80
N PRO A 149 0.91 1.70 20.41
CA PRO A 149 0.43 0.69 21.33
C PRO A 149 0.31 -0.67 20.64
N TRP A 150 0.65 -1.74 21.35
CA TRP A 150 0.46 -3.09 20.85
C TRP A 150 -1.00 -3.34 20.48
N LYS A 151 -1.24 -3.84 19.28
CA LYS A 151 -2.57 -4.20 18.76
C LYS A 151 -2.50 -5.58 18.13
N ALA A 152 -3.57 -6.36 18.23
CA ALA A 152 -3.68 -7.65 17.54
C ALA A 152 -3.69 -7.55 16.01
N ARG A 153 -3.82 -6.34 15.46
CA ARG A 153 -3.79 -6.04 14.03
C ARG A 153 -2.35 -5.72 13.59
N GLY A 154 -1.94 -6.21 12.42
CA GLY A 154 -0.59 -5.96 11.86
C GLY A 154 0.46 -6.93 12.41
N VAL A 155 0.05 -8.03 13.05
CA VAL A 155 0.96 -9.06 13.58
C VAL A 155 1.42 -10.07 12.51
N ASP A 156 0.96 -9.92 11.31
CA ASP A 156 1.32 -10.71 10.13
C ASP A 156 2.70 -10.34 9.57
N VAL A 157 3.16 -9.12 9.84
CA VAL A 157 4.51 -8.63 9.49
C VAL A 157 5.27 -8.16 10.73
N ASP A 158 6.57 -7.88 10.61
CA ASP A 158 7.38 -7.28 11.67
C ASP A 158 7.19 -5.76 11.75
N VAL A 159 7.74 -5.14 12.81
CA VAL A 159 7.64 -3.69 13.03
C VAL A 159 8.29 -2.87 11.92
N ILE A 160 9.24 -3.43 11.18
CA ILE A 160 9.90 -2.75 10.08
C ILE A 160 8.90 -2.56 8.94
N LEU A 161 8.21 -3.61 8.54
CA LEU A 161 7.22 -3.59 7.46
C LEU A 161 5.88 -3.00 7.87
N ASP A 162 5.54 -2.98 9.18
CA ASP A 162 4.31 -2.33 9.65
C ASP A 162 4.48 -0.83 9.91
N LEU A 163 5.51 -0.44 10.67
CA LEU A 163 5.68 0.92 11.17
C LEU A 163 6.89 1.64 10.56
N MET A 164 8.10 1.06 10.66
CA MET A 164 9.33 1.74 10.24
C MET A 164 9.35 2.05 8.75
N ILE A 165 8.67 1.28 7.94
CA ILE A 165 8.55 1.49 6.49
C ILE A 165 8.06 2.90 6.14
N HIS A 166 7.21 3.50 6.95
CA HIS A 166 6.72 4.87 6.75
C HIS A 166 7.85 5.88 6.93
N ASP A 167 8.67 5.71 7.97
CA ASP A 167 9.79 6.61 8.24
C ASP A 167 10.91 6.43 7.22
N ILE A 168 11.20 5.18 6.84
CA ILE A 168 12.17 4.86 5.78
C ILE A 168 11.76 5.53 4.47
N ASP A 169 10.49 5.40 4.07
CA ASP A 169 9.98 5.97 2.83
C ASP A 169 10.08 7.50 2.83
N MET A 170 9.70 8.15 3.93
CA MET A 170 9.81 9.60 4.06
C MET A 170 11.26 10.07 4.04
N ILE A 171 12.17 9.40 4.76
CA ILE A 171 13.59 9.76 4.84
C ILE A 171 14.26 9.61 3.48
N ILE A 172 14.03 8.52 2.77
CA ILE A 172 14.54 8.32 1.40
C ILE A 172 14.07 9.46 0.48
N GLY A 173 12.79 9.83 0.58
CA GLY A 173 12.23 10.92 -0.21
C GLY A 173 12.81 12.30 0.13
N LEU A 174 13.15 12.56 1.41
CA LEU A 174 13.74 13.83 1.84
C LEU A 174 15.24 13.94 1.52
N VAL A 175 15.98 12.84 1.61
CA VAL A 175 17.44 12.85 1.35
C VAL A 175 17.73 12.87 -0.15
N GLY A 176 17.00 12.10 -0.96
CA GLY A 176 17.14 12.08 -2.41
C GLY A 176 18.48 11.58 -2.93
N SER A 177 19.25 10.84 -2.11
CA SER A 177 20.57 10.30 -2.43
C SER A 177 20.55 8.76 -2.26
N PRO A 178 21.39 8.00 -2.97
CA PRO A 178 21.46 6.55 -2.79
C PRO A 178 21.85 6.15 -1.37
N VAL A 179 21.29 5.03 -0.90
CA VAL A 179 21.68 4.42 0.37
C VAL A 179 23.06 3.76 0.20
N SER A 180 24.03 4.14 1.03
CA SER A 180 25.40 3.56 1.00
C SER A 180 25.56 2.38 1.97
N SER A 181 24.91 2.43 3.13
CA SER A 181 24.92 1.31 4.10
C SER A 181 23.74 1.37 5.06
N VAL A 182 23.44 0.22 5.66
CA VAL A 182 22.43 0.07 6.70
C VAL A 182 23.00 -0.74 7.84
N ASP A 183 22.89 -0.20 9.08
CA ASP A 183 23.16 -0.90 10.32
C ASP A 183 21.85 -0.99 11.10
N ALA A 184 21.40 -2.21 11.44
CA ALA A 184 20.12 -2.38 12.10
C ALA A 184 20.15 -3.47 13.17
N VAL A 185 19.38 -3.27 14.22
CA VAL A 185 19.13 -4.26 15.27
C VAL A 185 17.63 -4.33 15.54
N GLY A 186 17.13 -5.52 15.87
CA GLY A 186 15.72 -5.72 16.21
C GLY A 186 15.51 -6.95 17.06
N THR A 187 14.45 -6.94 17.85
CA THR A 187 14.08 -8.05 18.72
C THR A 187 12.58 -8.15 18.89
N GLY A 188 12.08 -9.35 19.17
CA GLY A 188 10.71 -9.60 19.60
C GLY A 188 10.64 -9.57 21.13
N VAL A 189 9.81 -8.70 21.68
CA VAL A 189 9.58 -8.54 23.13
C VAL A 189 8.16 -8.94 23.50
N MET A 190 7.16 -8.47 22.75
CA MET A 190 5.75 -8.74 22.99
C MET A 190 5.21 -9.89 22.13
N GLY A 191 5.79 -10.10 20.94
CA GLY A 191 5.37 -11.07 19.94
C GLY A 191 6.44 -12.05 19.53
N ARG A 192 6.13 -12.88 18.54
CA ARG A 192 7.08 -13.82 17.93
C ARG A 192 7.93 -13.18 16.83
N LYS A 193 7.43 -12.09 16.23
CA LYS A 193 8.15 -11.31 15.23
C LYS A 193 8.88 -10.15 15.90
N VAL A 194 9.77 -9.50 15.17
CA VAL A 194 10.46 -8.29 15.62
C VAL A 194 9.42 -7.19 15.85
N ASP A 195 9.33 -6.68 17.08
CA ASP A 195 8.38 -5.63 17.49
C ASP A 195 9.09 -4.38 18.06
N ILE A 196 10.40 -4.45 18.23
CA ILE A 196 11.29 -3.31 18.51
C ILE A 196 12.45 -3.37 17.52
N ALA A 197 12.72 -2.28 16.82
CA ALA A 197 13.84 -2.16 15.89
C ALA A 197 14.44 -0.76 15.92
N ASN A 198 15.75 -0.70 15.67
CA ASN A 198 16.49 0.53 15.40
C ASN A 198 17.33 0.33 14.15
N ALA A 199 17.36 1.32 13.27
CA ALA A 199 18.15 1.28 12.05
C ALA A 199 18.88 2.61 11.86
N ARG A 200 20.15 2.54 11.45
CA ARG A 200 20.92 3.65 10.92
C ARG A 200 21.09 3.44 9.43
N ILE A 201 20.67 4.41 8.64
CA ILE A 201 20.81 4.41 7.19
C ILE A 201 21.80 5.51 6.83
N ASN A 202 22.88 5.15 6.14
CA ASN A 202 23.85 6.10 5.63
C ASN A 202 23.60 6.31 4.13
N PHE A 203 23.70 7.54 3.67
CA PHE A 203 23.52 7.96 2.29
C PHE A 203 24.86 8.44 1.70
N GLU A 204 24.93 8.53 0.37
CA GLU A 204 26.11 9.07 -0.36
C GLU A 204 26.22 10.58 -0.21
#